data_bc6162cdfcb919981dfded0c095aff25
#
_entry.id   bc6162cdfcb919981dfded0c095aff25
#
_cell.length_a   1.000
_cell.length_b   1.000
_cell.length_c   1.000
_cell.angle_alpha   90.00
_cell.angle_beta   90.00
_cell.angle_gamma   90.00
#
_symmetry.space_group_name_H-M   'P 1'
#
loop_
_entity.id
_entity.type
_entity.pdbx_description
1 polymer ?
#
loop_
_entity_poly.entity_id
_entity_poly.type
_entity_poly.pdbx_seq_one_letter_code
_entity_poly.pdbx_strand_id
1 'polypeptide(L)'
;NLKFMMLARPTPENVKAYRDKEKQMWKQAETLHDSWDMANLLYPEQRDLINNPVNVHGIKVKRAMQEAENSRKIQQLAKEFDLVLFFSEQCQYCQLLAPVLKNFGSRYGFNIDAVSSSGSKHEYFKTYKADGLIERLNITEFPTVIAVSHDAKTAFELIRGYVSESELEEYSLLAVKHLADIKNKAVVDNSLISSNLAE
;
A
#
# COMPACT_ATOMS: atom_id res chain seq x y z
N ASN A 1 -35.10 -16.04 18.33
CA ASN A 1 -34.79 -15.10 17.24
C ASN A 1 -36.01 -14.99 16.31
N LEU A 2 -36.76 -13.84 16.38
CA LEU A 2 -37.99 -13.62 15.64
C LEU A 2 -37.81 -13.71 14.12
N LYS A 3 -36.67 -13.23 13.59
CA LYS A 3 -36.33 -13.33 12.16
C LYS A 3 -36.21 -14.78 11.72
N PHE A 4 -35.59 -15.64 12.51
CA PHE A 4 -35.48 -17.06 12.22
C PHE A 4 -36.85 -17.73 12.25
N MET A 5 -37.69 -17.43 13.26
CA MET A 5 -39.05 -17.96 13.38
C MET A 5 -39.94 -17.60 12.16
N MET A 6 -39.84 -16.33 11.72
CA MET A 6 -40.56 -15.85 10.53
C MET A 6 -40.10 -16.59 9.26
N LEU A 7 -38.79 -16.86 9.10
CA LEU A 7 -38.24 -17.53 7.93
C LEU A 7 -38.53 -19.04 7.96
N ALA A 8 -38.42 -19.69 9.13
CA ALA A 8 -38.62 -21.13 9.28
C ALA A 8 -40.10 -21.55 9.27
N ARG A 9 -40.98 -20.67 9.76
CA ARG A 9 -42.46 -20.88 9.78
C ARG A 9 -43.12 -19.55 9.43
N PRO A 10 -43.37 -19.27 8.11
CA PRO A 10 -43.89 -18.00 7.63
C PRO A 10 -45.40 -17.90 7.81
N THR A 11 -45.86 -17.92 9.08
CA THR A 11 -47.26 -17.65 9.40
C THR A 11 -47.51 -16.15 9.56
N PRO A 12 -48.75 -15.64 9.37
CA PRO A 12 -49.09 -14.24 9.56
C PRO A 12 -48.68 -13.71 10.96
N GLU A 13 -48.80 -14.54 12.00
CA GLU A 13 -48.46 -14.22 13.39
C GLU A 13 -46.94 -14.02 13.56
N ASN A 14 -46.13 -14.94 12.99
CA ASN A 14 -44.69 -14.85 13.04
C ASN A 14 -44.16 -13.64 12.25
N VAL A 15 -44.76 -13.37 11.09
CA VAL A 15 -44.43 -12.15 10.31
C VAL A 15 -44.78 -10.89 11.08
N LYS A 16 -46.00 -10.89 11.71
CA LYS A 16 -46.43 -9.75 12.54
C LYS A 16 -45.49 -9.52 13.71
N ALA A 17 -45.12 -10.56 14.43
CA ALA A 17 -44.22 -10.45 15.59
C ALA A 17 -42.84 -9.88 15.20
N TYR A 18 -42.32 -10.32 14.03
CA TYR A 18 -41.04 -9.74 13.51
C TYR A 18 -41.21 -8.27 13.14
N ARG A 19 -42.27 -7.90 12.41
CA ARG A 19 -42.53 -6.51 12.00
C ARG A 19 -42.78 -5.56 13.19
N ASP A 20 -43.45 -6.04 14.25
CA ASP A 20 -43.65 -5.25 15.45
C ASP A 20 -42.31 -4.97 16.15
N LYS A 21 -41.40 -5.95 16.16
CA LYS A 21 -40.04 -5.77 16.69
C LYS A 21 -39.21 -4.83 15.82
N GLU A 22 -39.33 -4.94 14.52
CA GLU A 22 -38.66 -4.04 13.58
C GLU A 22 -39.10 -2.59 13.78
N LYS A 23 -40.42 -2.32 13.92
CA LYS A 23 -40.94 -0.98 14.24
C LYS A 23 -40.39 -0.45 15.57
N GLN A 24 -40.28 -1.32 16.58
CA GLN A 24 -39.70 -0.94 17.86
C GLN A 24 -38.21 -0.52 17.69
N MET A 25 -37.45 -1.28 16.89
CA MET A 25 -36.04 -0.97 16.61
C MET A 25 -35.90 0.36 15.88
N TRP A 26 -36.74 0.67 14.89
CA TRP A 26 -36.75 1.96 14.20
C TRP A 26 -37.01 3.12 15.16
N LYS A 27 -38.03 2.99 16.04
CA LYS A 27 -38.31 4.02 17.04
C LYS A 27 -37.14 4.24 18.01
N GLN A 28 -36.46 3.16 18.41
CA GLN A 28 -35.24 3.28 19.25
C GLN A 28 -34.09 3.96 18.48
N ALA A 29 -33.94 3.66 17.17
CA ALA A 29 -32.96 4.30 16.33
C ALA A 29 -33.20 5.82 16.16
N GLU A 30 -34.46 6.25 15.99
CA GLU A 30 -34.85 7.66 16.00
C GLU A 30 -34.46 8.35 17.33
N THR A 31 -34.81 7.73 18.45
CA THR A 31 -34.47 8.28 19.77
C THR A 31 -32.95 8.37 19.97
N LEU A 32 -32.21 7.38 19.50
CA LEU A 32 -30.75 7.42 19.54
C LEU A 32 -30.20 8.54 18.68
N HIS A 33 -30.74 8.74 17.46
CA HIS A 33 -30.35 9.80 16.55
C HIS A 33 -30.54 11.19 17.21
N ASP A 34 -31.72 11.45 17.76
CA ASP A 34 -32.04 12.72 18.45
C ASP A 34 -31.09 12.96 19.63
N SER A 35 -30.83 11.89 20.42
CA SER A 35 -29.90 11.96 21.54
C SER A 35 -28.46 12.22 21.11
N TRP A 36 -28.06 11.63 19.99
CA TRP A 36 -26.74 11.85 19.39
C TRP A 36 -26.57 13.28 18.91
N ASP A 37 -27.59 13.82 18.24
CA ASP A 37 -27.57 15.20 17.78
C ASP A 37 -27.55 16.20 18.93
N MET A 38 -28.33 15.93 19.98
CA MET A 38 -28.30 16.73 21.21
C MET A 38 -26.93 16.68 21.87
N ALA A 39 -26.32 15.48 21.98
CA ALA A 39 -24.99 15.32 22.54
C ALA A 39 -23.93 16.08 21.71
N ASN A 40 -24.05 16.05 20.40
CA ASN A 40 -23.19 16.82 19.50
C ASN A 40 -23.30 18.34 19.70
N LEU A 41 -24.46 18.85 20.12
CA LEU A 41 -24.65 20.26 20.42
C LEU A 41 -24.14 20.64 21.82
N LEU A 42 -24.38 19.78 22.79
CA LEU A 42 -24.02 20.04 24.20
C LEU A 42 -22.54 19.80 24.50
N TYR A 43 -21.90 18.88 23.73
CA TYR A 43 -20.51 18.43 23.94
C TYR A 43 -19.70 18.56 22.62
N PRO A 44 -19.49 19.79 22.11
CA PRO A 44 -18.81 20.00 20.83
C PRO A 44 -17.38 19.46 20.79
N GLU A 45 -16.73 19.31 21.94
CA GLU A 45 -15.40 18.70 22.08
C GLU A 45 -15.37 17.21 21.72
N GLN A 46 -16.53 16.53 21.74
CA GLN A 46 -16.65 15.14 21.32
C GLN A 46 -16.68 14.99 19.80
N ARG A 47 -16.82 16.11 19.06
CA ARG A 47 -16.80 16.11 17.61
C ARG A 47 -15.38 16.20 17.09
N ASP A 48 -14.81 15.08 16.72
CA ASP A 48 -13.51 15.06 16.03
C ASP A 48 -13.67 15.37 14.53
N LEU A 49 -14.24 16.52 14.21
CA LEU A 49 -14.47 16.93 12.82
C LEU A 49 -13.19 17.36 12.08
N ILE A 50 -12.11 17.61 12.81
CA ILE A 50 -10.80 17.93 12.25
C ILE A 50 -10.18 16.65 11.70
N ASN A 51 -10.12 15.60 12.49
CA ASN A 51 -9.55 14.33 12.08
C ASN A 51 -10.56 13.44 11.33
N ASN A 52 -11.85 13.60 11.59
CA ASN A 52 -12.92 12.82 10.96
C ASN A 52 -14.02 13.73 10.38
N PRO A 53 -13.70 14.49 9.32
CA PRO A 53 -14.68 15.36 8.67
C PRO A 53 -15.80 14.53 8.02
N VAL A 54 -17.04 14.95 8.24
CA VAL A 54 -18.26 14.28 7.71
C VAL A 54 -18.80 14.95 6.44
N ASN A 55 -18.34 16.16 6.12
CA ASN A 55 -18.77 16.85 4.89
C ASN A 55 -17.79 16.61 3.75
N VAL A 56 -18.28 16.67 2.50
CA VAL A 56 -17.52 16.37 1.29
C VAL A 56 -16.27 17.25 1.15
N HIS A 57 -16.34 18.52 1.52
CA HIS A 57 -15.20 19.44 1.42
C HIS A 57 -14.11 19.08 2.45
N GLY A 58 -14.48 18.84 3.70
CA GLY A 58 -13.55 18.40 4.74
C GLY A 58 -12.88 17.07 4.40
N ILE A 59 -13.64 16.11 3.87
CA ILE A 59 -13.10 14.82 3.43
C ILE A 59 -12.07 15.01 2.31
N LYS A 60 -12.36 15.88 1.32
CA LYS A 60 -11.41 16.19 0.24
C LYS A 60 -10.13 16.85 0.76
N VAL A 61 -10.26 17.82 1.67
CA VAL A 61 -9.10 18.48 2.29
C VAL A 61 -8.25 17.47 3.08
N LYS A 62 -8.88 16.66 3.92
CA LYS A 62 -8.17 15.61 4.68
C LYS A 62 -7.44 14.64 3.75
N ARG A 63 -8.10 14.18 2.67
CA ARG A 63 -7.48 13.29 1.69
C ARG A 63 -6.28 13.94 1.01
N ALA A 64 -6.40 15.19 0.55
CA ALA A 64 -5.31 15.91 -0.08
C ALA A 64 -4.12 16.12 0.88
N MET A 65 -4.37 16.41 2.15
CA MET A 65 -3.33 16.51 3.18
C MET A 65 -2.62 15.17 3.39
N GLN A 66 -3.38 14.06 3.46
CA GLN A 66 -2.82 12.71 3.62
C GLN A 66 -1.99 12.30 2.41
N GLU A 67 -2.47 12.57 1.19
CA GLU A 67 -1.73 12.32 -0.06
C GLU A 67 -0.43 13.11 -0.11
N ALA A 68 -0.45 14.40 0.29
CA ALA A 68 0.75 15.22 0.36
C ALA A 68 1.75 14.71 1.41
N GLU A 69 1.28 14.27 2.57
CA GLU A 69 2.13 13.65 3.60
C GLU A 69 2.73 12.33 3.13
N ASN A 70 1.92 11.47 2.52
CA ASN A 70 2.36 10.19 1.95
C ASN A 70 3.44 10.41 0.88
N SER A 71 3.20 11.37 -0.04
CA SER A 71 4.18 11.72 -1.07
C SER A 71 5.51 12.18 -0.48
N ARG A 72 5.49 13.00 0.56
CA ARG A 72 6.72 13.42 1.26
C ARG A 72 7.48 12.25 1.89
N LYS A 73 6.74 11.31 2.50
CA LYS A 73 7.34 10.11 3.10
C LYS A 73 8.02 9.22 2.03
N ILE A 74 7.37 9.01 0.88
CA ILE A 74 7.95 8.25 -0.22
C ILE A 74 9.17 8.97 -0.82
N GLN A 75 9.10 10.31 -0.98
CA GLN A 75 10.25 11.11 -1.42
C GLN A 75 11.42 11.07 -0.43
N GLN A 76 11.16 10.95 0.87
CA GLN A 76 12.22 10.74 1.86
C GLN A 76 12.87 9.36 1.71
N LEU A 77 12.08 8.32 1.43
CA LEU A 77 12.61 6.99 1.13
C LEU A 77 13.51 7.03 -0.12
N ALA A 78 13.10 7.75 -1.17
CA ALA A 78 13.87 7.90 -2.40
C ALA A 78 15.22 8.64 -2.21
N LYS A 79 15.38 9.42 -1.13
CA LYS A 79 16.67 10.04 -0.78
C LYS A 79 17.65 9.07 -0.12
N GLU A 80 17.19 7.94 0.32
CA GLU A 80 18.03 6.95 1.02
C GLU A 80 18.22 5.67 0.19
N PHE A 81 17.28 5.38 -0.73
CA PHE A 81 17.22 4.13 -1.47
C PHE A 81 17.03 4.35 -2.97
N ASP A 82 17.71 3.55 -3.75
CA ASP A 82 17.46 3.33 -5.18
C ASP A 82 16.65 2.05 -5.37
N LEU A 83 15.99 1.90 -6.52
CA LEU A 83 15.23 0.70 -6.86
C LEU A 83 15.97 -0.11 -7.92
N VAL A 84 15.98 -1.42 -7.77
CA VAL A 84 16.57 -2.34 -8.74
C VAL A 84 15.52 -3.31 -9.23
N LEU A 85 15.17 -3.22 -10.50
CA LEU A 85 14.24 -4.13 -11.17
C LEU A 85 14.98 -5.38 -11.67
N PHE A 86 14.65 -6.53 -11.12
CA PHE A 86 15.07 -7.82 -11.67
C PHE A 86 14.05 -8.31 -12.68
N PHE A 87 14.51 -8.60 -13.90
CA PHE A 87 13.64 -8.96 -15.01
C PHE A 87 14.22 -10.04 -15.91
N SER A 88 13.34 -10.67 -16.68
CA SER A 88 13.68 -11.57 -17.79
C SER A 88 13.11 -11.02 -19.09
N GLU A 89 13.78 -11.23 -20.19
CA GLU A 89 13.37 -10.74 -21.54
C GLU A 89 11.99 -11.26 -21.94
N GLN A 90 11.66 -12.50 -21.59
CA GLN A 90 10.38 -13.12 -21.95
C GLN A 90 9.24 -12.83 -20.95
N CYS A 91 9.49 -12.00 -19.95
CA CYS A 91 8.55 -11.72 -18.89
C CYS A 91 7.54 -10.63 -19.30
N GLN A 92 6.32 -11.01 -19.63
CA GLN A 92 5.24 -10.06 -19.99
C GLN A 92 4.89 -9.10 -18.84
N TYR A 93 4.88 -9.58 -17.61
CA TYR A 93 4.61 -8.75 -16.43
C TYR A 93 5.72 -7.72 -16.18
N CYS A 94 6.97 -8.03 -16.56
CA CYS A 94 8.07 -7.08 -16.48
C CYS A 94 7.84 -5.89 -17.45
N GLN A 95 7.34 -6.16 -18.66
CA GLN A 95 7.02 -5.14 -19.64
C GLN A 95 5.86 -4.24 -19.17
N LEU A 96 4.88 -4.79 -18.47
CA LEU A 96 3.76 -4.03 -17.89
C LEU A 96 4.18 -3.19 -16.68
N LEU A 97 5.06 -3.72 -15.84
CA LEU A 97 5.54 -3.02 -14.63
C LEU A 97 6.48 -1.86 -14.96
N ALA A 98 7.28 -1.99 -16.00
CA ALA A 98 8.33 -1.02 -16.34
C ALA A 98 7.85 0.43 -16.51
N PRO A 99 6.76 0.73 -17.27
CA PRO A 99 6.23 2.09 -17.35
C PRO A 99 5.67 2.59 -16.01
N VAL A 100 5.10 1.72 -15.19
CA VAL A 100 4.61 2.05 -13.84
C VAL A 100 5.78 2.48 -12.95
N LEU A 101 6.86 1.68 -12.93
CA LEU A 101 8.09 2.02 -12.19
C LEU A 101 8.72 3.32 -12.69
N LYS A 102 8.78 3.54 -14.01
CA LYS A 102 9.32 4.77 -14.59
C LYS A 102 8.54 6.00 -14.11
N ASN A 103 7.22 5.93 -14.15
CA ASN A 103 6.35 7.03 -13.67
C ASN A 103 6.54 7.24 -12.17
N PHE A 104 6.54 6.18 -11.40
CA PHE A 104 6.77 6.20 -9.96
C PHE A 104 8.14 6.81 -9.60
N GLY A 105 9.21 6.36 -10.25
CA GLY A 105 10.56 6.93 -10.07
C GLY A 105 10.62 8.42 -10.38
N SER A 106 10.01 8.83 -11.50
CA SER A 106 9.95 10.24 -11.91
C SER A 106 9.13 11.10 -10.92
N ARG A 107 8.05 10.53 -10.36
CA ARG A 107 7.16 11.24 -9.42
C ARG A 107 7.79 11.45 -8.05
N TYR A 108 8.47 10.44 -7.54
CA TYR A 108 8.98 10.42 -6.16
C TYR A 108 10.49 10.64 -6.06
N GLY A 109 11.21 10.61 -7.16
CA GLY A 109 12.65 10.88 -7.22
C GLY A 109 13.52 9.65 -6.96
N PHE A 110 13.03 8.43 -7.21
CA PHE A 110 13.86 7.23 -7.17
C PHE A 110 14.73 7.12 -8.42
N ASN A 111 16.01 6.79 -8.25
CA ASN A 111 16.78 6.19 -9.32
C ASN A 111 16.36 4.73 -9.47
N ILE A 112 16.27 4.27 -10.73
CA ILE A 112 15.87 2.90 -11.02
C ILE A 112 16.84 2.30 -12.02
N ASP A 113 17.51 1.25 -11.60
CA ASP A 113 18.34 0.40 -12.43
C ASP A 113 17.65 -0.95 -12.69
N ALA A 114 18.12 -1.69 -13.67
CA ALA A 114 17.58 -3.00 -13.99
C ALA A 114 18.69 -4.07 -14.02
N VAL A 115 18.37 -5.27 -13.59
CA VAL A 115 19.23 -6.45 -13.65
C VAL A 115 18.55 -7.50 -14.51
N SER A 116 19.20 -7.89 -15.61
CA SER A 116 18.69 -8.87 -16.55
C SER A 116 19.21 -10.27 -16.25
N SER A 117 18.32 -11.25 -16.22
CA SER A 117 18.69 -12.67 -16.11
C SER A 117 19.43 -13.19 -17.36
N SER A 118 19.16 -12.61 -18.53
CA SER A 118 19.75 -13.02 -19.84
C SER A 118 20.83 -12.07 -20.34
N GLY A 119 21.04 -10.90 -19.68
CA GLY A 119 21.92 -9.85 -20.15
C GLY A 119 21.29 -8.94 -21.22
N SER A 120 19.99 -9.07 -21.51
CA SER A 120 19.25 -8.21 -22.43
C SER A 120 19.12 -6.79 -21.85
N LYS A 121 19.14 -5.76 -22.74
CA LYS A 121 18.96 -4.37 -22.33
C LYS A 121 17.49 -4.06 -22.08
N HIS A 122 17.22 -3.24 -21.06
CA HIS A 122 15.89 -2.71 -20.80
C HIS A 122 15.67 -1.36 -21.52
N GLU A 123 14.44 -1.12 -21.97
CA GLU A 123 14.09 0.10 -22.71
C GLU A 123 14.20 1.37 -21.86
N TYR A 124 13.78 1.31 -20.59
CA TYR A 124 13.65 2.49 -19.72
C TYR A 124 14.78 2.65 -18.71
N PHE A 125 15.50 1.59 -18.37
CA PHE A 125 16.45 1.58 -17.26
C PHE A 125 17.84 1.15 -17.71
N LYS A 126 18.87 1.72 -17.06
CA LYS A 126 20.22 1.23 -17.18
C LYS A 126 20.26 -0.21 -16.73
N THR A 127 20.80 -1.09 -17.57
CA THR A 127 20.74 -2.53 -17.35
C THR A 127 22.10 -3.11 -17.06
N TYR A 128 22.14 -3.96 -16.04
CA TYR A 128 23.29 -4.76 -15.65
C TYR A 128 22.98 -6.24 -15.85
N LYS A 129 24.03 -7.03 -16.04
CA LYS A 129 23.93 -8.48 -16.12
C LYS A 129 23.86 -9.06 -14.70
N ALA A 130 23.14 -10.14 -14.51
CA ALA A 130 22.87 -10.69 -13.19
C ALA A 130 24.12 -11.29 -12.49
N ASP A 131 25.07 -11.87 -13.25
CA ASP A 131 26.33 -12.46 -12.78
C ASP A 131 26.23 -13.25 -11.45
N GLY A 132 25.19 -14.11 -11.33
CA GLY A 132 24.89 -14.90 -10.13
C GLY A 132 24.15 -14.14 -9.02
N LEU A 133 23.77 -12.87 -9.23
CA LEU A 133 23.06 -12.08 -8.22
C LEU A 133 21.64 -12.57 -7.97
N ILE A 134 20.96 -13.08 -8.99
CA ILE A 134 19.60 -13.62 -8.90
C ILE A 134 19.57 -14.83 -7.96
N GLU A 135 20.50 -15.75 -8.12
CA GLU A 135 20.61 -16.95 -7.30
C GLU A 135 20.99 -16.59 -5.84
N ARG A 136 21.92 -15.65 -5.68
CA ARG A 136 22.41 -15.21 -4.36
C ARG A 136 21.33 -14.49 -3.56
N LEU A 137 20.48 -13.71 -4.22
CA LEU A 137 19.33 -13.04 -3.60
C LEU A 137 18.08 -13.92 -3.55
N ASN A 138 18.19 -15.19 -4.02
CA ASN A 138 17.07 -16.14 -4.08
C ASN A 138 15.83 -15.56 -4.79
N ILE A 139 16.06 -14.87 -5.92
CA ILE A 139 14.98 -14.32 -6.74
C ILE A 139 14.42 -15.44 -7.60
N THR A 140 13.21 -15.87 -7.28
CA THR A 140 12.53 -17.00 -7.94
C THR A 140 11.49 -16.58 -8.97
N GLU A 141 11.07 -15.31 -8.93
CA GLU A 141 9.97 -14.79 -9.75
C GLU A 141 10.34 -13.43 -10.35
N PHE A 142 9.84 -13.17 -11.55
CA PHE A 142 9.99 -11.88 -12.24
C PHE A 142 8.61 -11.27 -12.56
N PRO A 143 8.49 -9.93 -12.48
CA PRO A 143 9.47 -8.96 -11.99
C PRO A 143 9.61 -9.01 -10.46
N THR A 144 10.79 -8.69 -9.95
CA THR A 144 11.04 -8.41 -8.54
C THR A 144 11.74 -7.06 -8.45
N VAL A 145 11.32 -6.21 -7.52
CA VAL A 145 11.96 -4.90 -7.27
C VAL A 145 12.54 -4.91 -5.87
N ILE A 146 13.82 -4.63 -5.78
CA ILE A 146 14.55 -4.51 -4.51
C ILE A 146 14.90 -3.04 -4.29
N ALA A 147 14.64 -2.54 -3.08
CA ALA A 147 15.14 -1.25 -2.63
C ALA A 147 16.53 -1.44 -2.01
N VAL A 148 17.51 -0.65 -2.48
CA VAL A 148 18.90 -0.71 -2.03
C VAL A 148 19.32 0.64 -1.50
N SER A 149 19.83 0.71 -0.27
CA SER A 149 20.31 1.97 0.31
C SER A 149 21.56 2.47 -0.42
N HIS A 150 21.71 3.81 -0.51
CA HIS A 150 22.85 4.45 -1.18
C HIS A 150 24.21 4.07 -0.58
N ASP A 151 24.24 3.70 0.71
CA ASP A 151 25.45 3.19 1.37
C ASP A 151 25.65 1.67 1.18
N ALA A 152 24.78 1.03 0.39
CA ALA A 152 24.74 -0.40 0.11
C ALA A 152 24.68 -1.31 1.36
N LYS A 153 24.29 -0.77 2.53
CA LYS A 153 24.21 -1.56 3.78
C LYS A 153 22.86 -2.21 4.01
N THR A 154 21.83 -1.74 3.34
CA THR A 154 20.48 -2.25 3.51
C THR A 154 19.87 -2.51 2.15
N ALA A 155 19.36 -3.71 1.97
CA ALA A 155 18.54 -4.04 0.81
C ALA A 155 17.34 -4.86 1.27
N PHE A 156 16.20 -4.64 0.65
CA PHE A 156 14.99 -5.41 0.92
C PHE A 156 14.11 -5.50 -0.33
N GLU A 157 13.38 -6.58 -0.44
CA GLU A 157 12.40 -6.76 -1.49
C GLU A 157 11.22 -5.82 -1.22
N LEU A 158 10.99 -4.88 -2.16
CA LEU A 158 9.87 -3.95 -2.09
C LEU A 158 8.59 -4.59 -2.66
N ILE A 159 8.71 -5.22 -3.83
CA ILE A 159 7.60 -5.93 -4.48
C ILE A 159 8.07 -7.15 -5.24
N ARG A 160 7.16 -8.11 -5.40
CA ARG A 160 7.32 -9.28 -6.27
C ARG A 160 6.09 -9.43 -7.15
N GLY A 161 6.30 -9.63 -8.45
CA GLY A 161 5.23 -9.65 -9.44
C GLY A 161 4.78 -8.27 -9.90
N TYR A 162 3.72 -8.24 -10.71
CA TYR A 162 3.13 -7.01 -11.20
C TYR A 162 2.26 -6.35 -10.14
N VAL A 163 2.43 -5.05 -9.97
CA VAL A 163 1.63 -4.19 -9.09
C VAL A 163 1.26 -2.89 -9.79
N SER A 164 0.19 -2.26 -9.36
CA SER A 164 -0.23 -0.91 -9.77
C SER A 164 0.63 0.17 -9.08
N GLU A 165 0.57 1.41 -9.57
CA GLU A 165 1.25 2.54 -8.92
C GLU A 165 0.77 2.77 -7.49
N SER A 166 -0.53 2.60 -7.23
CA SER A 166 -1.10 2.73 -5.88
C SER A 166 -0.58 1.66 -4.91
N GLU A 167 -0.40 0.45 -5.38
CA GLU A 167 0.21 -0.62 -4.56
C GLU A 167 1.70 -0.35 -4.31
N LEU A 168 2.43 0.21 -5.29
CA LEU A 168 3.81 0.67 -5.06
C LEU A 168 3.88 1.75 -3.99
N GLU A 169 2.94 2.69 -3.99
CA GLU A 169 2.82 3.72 -2.94
C GLU A 169 2.57 3.07 -1.57
N GLU A 170 1.64 2.12 -1.48
CA GLU A 170 1.31 1.42 -0.24
C GLU A 170 2.52 0.64 0.31
N TYR A 171 3.21 -0.15 -0.53
CA TYR A 171 4.41 -0.88 -0.11
C TYR A 171 5.55 0.05 0.29
N SER A 172 5.72 1.17 -0.41
CA SER A 172 6.72 2.18 -0.06
C SER A 172 6.42 2.84 1.30
N LEU A 173 5.16 3.15 1.58
CA LEU A 173 4.74 3.68 2.88
C LEU A 173 4.89 2.64 4.00
N LEU A 174 4.62 1.37 3.71
CA LEU A 174 4.86 0.28 4.64
C LEU A 174 6.37 0.14 4.96
N ALA A 175 7.22 0.24 3.93
CA ALA A 175 8.67 0.24 4.12
C ALA A 175 9.13 1.42 4.98
N VAL A 176 8.63 2.65 4.74
CA VAL A 176 8.91 3.82 5.59
C VAL A 176 8.52 3.57 7.04
N LYS A 177 7.33 3.02 7.27
CA LYS A 177 6.81 2.72 8.62
C LYS A 177 7.70 1.76 9.39
N HIS A 178 8.27 0.78 8.70
CA HIS A 178 9.07 -0.30 9.31
C HIS A 178 10.58 -0.18 9.01
N LEU A 179 11.03 1.01 8.56
CA LEU A 179 12.42 1.19 8.11
C LEU A 179 13.46 0.86 9.17
N ALA A 180 13.20 1.17 10.44
CA ALA A 180 14.07 0.83 11.55
C ALA A 180 14.22 -0.69 11.72
N ASP A 181 13.11 -1.43 11.62
CA ASP A 181 13.12 -2.90 11.72
C ASP A 181 13.80 -3.52 10.50
N ILE A 182 13.57 -2.97 9.31
CA ILE A 182 14.21 -3.39 8.06
C ILE A 182 15.73 -3.21 8.17
N LYS A 183 16.20 -2.04 8.60
CA LYS A 183 17.64 -1.75 8.79
C LYS A 183 18.29 -2.69 9.80
N ASN A 184 17.57 -3.08 10.84
CA ASN A 184 18.09 -4.02 11.85
C ASN A 184 18.12 -5.48 11.38
N LYS A 185 17.21 -5.89 10.48
CA LYS A 185 17.09 -7.27 9.97
C LYS A 185 17.79 -7.50 8.63
N ALA A 186 17.87 -6.46 7.80
CA ALA A 186 18.45 -6.52 6.46
C ALA A 186 19.98 -6.44 6.51
N VAL A 187 20.62 -7.28 7.32
CA VAL A 187 22.04 -7.61 7.16
C VAL A 187 22.14 -8.54 5.95
N VAL A 188 21.86 -8.00 4.76
CA VAL A 188 22.34 -8.60 3.52
C VAL A 188 23.84 -8.39 3.54
N ASP A 189 24.60 -9.47 3.41
CA ASP A 189 26.05 -9.44 3.32
C ASP A 189 26.47 -8.44 2.21
N ASN A 190 26.93 -7.27 2.62
CA ASN A 190 27.19 -6.09 1.78
C ASN A 190 28.20 -6.35 0.65
N SER A 191 28.99 -7.42 0.75
CA SER A 191 29.96 -7.80 -0.29
C SER A 191 29.29 -8.16 -1.62
N LEU A 192 27.98 -8.44 -1.59
CA LEU A 192 27.24 -9.02 -2.71
C LEU A 192 26.63 -7.99 -3.68
N ILE A 193 26.29 -6.82 -3.20
CA ILE A 193 25.61 -5.78 -4.03
C ILE A 193 26.60 -4.74 -4.54
N SER A 194 27.57 -4.34 -3.71
CA SER A 194 28.52 -3.27 -4.06
C SER A 194 29.56 -3.68 -5.12
N SER A 195 29.87 -4.96 -5.28
CA SER A 195 30.88 -5.40 -6.25
C SER A 195 30.41 -5.43 -7.72
N ASN A 196 29.09 -5.44 -7.95
CA ASN A 196 28.53 -5.59 -9.29
C ASN A 196 27.82 -4.34 -9.84
N LEU A 197 27.68 -3.28 -9.02
CA LEU A 197 27.14 -1.99 -9.47
C LEU A 197 28.26 -0.93 -9.70
N ALA A 198 29.52 -1.29 -9.44
CA ALA A 198 30.67 -0.37 -9.53
C ALA A 198 31.49 -0.50 -10.84
N GLU A 199 31.12 -1.40 -11.75
CA GLU A 199 31.66 -1.51 -13.11
C GLU A 199 30.58 -1.05 -14.13
#